data_c23ada0b4d2edb6310e9d900afd8aece
#
_entry.id   c23ada0b4d2edb6310e9d900afd8aece
#
_cell.length_a   1.000
_cell.length_b   1.000
_cell.length_c   1.000
_cell.angle_alpha   90.00
_cell.angle_beta   90.00
_cell.angle_gamma   90.00
#
_symmetry.space_group_name_H-M   'P 1'
#
loop_
_entity.id
_entity.type
_entity.pdbx_description
1 polymer ?
#
loop_
_entity_poly.entity_id
_entity_poly.type
_entity_poly.pdbx_seq_one_letter_code
_entity_poly.pdbx_strand_id
1 'polypeptide(L)'
;MTDTRTILLLHGVLASRLTWWRLEQDLQDLGWQVRTVDLLGHGSRNAAGPTDLTVEDLARDVLSQIPGPVDVVAGHSLGSVVALTILGLVPDYCDRVVIEDPPAISDTPMEHDIVADLEETVRATRADPAGTRQALLEENPVWSYRDAENSVTNRLSIDVERVVRFLRTVRWDVQELVERCPVPVSLLAATQGSTLGEPARSAVVSGLPASDVAVIDSGHTIHRERPGLWLHHVLRFAETT
;
A
#
# COMPACT_ATOMS: atom_id res chain seq x y z
N MET A 1 -23.57 13.39 18.58
CA MET A 1 -23.34 12.40 17.52
C MET A 1 -21.83 12.34 17.41
N THR A 2 -21.19 11.22 17.70
CA THR A 2 -19.77 11.04 17.44
C THR A 2 -19.61 11.03 15.91
N ASP A 3 -18.83 11.98 15.36
CA ASP A 3 -18.51 11.98 13.93
C ASP A 3 -17.90 10.62 13.57
N THR A 4 -18.45 9.99 12.54
CA THR A 4 -17.96 8.69 12.06
C THR A 4 -16.60 8.89 11.41
N ARG A 5 -15.54 8.33 12.00
CA ARG A 5 -14.18 8.44 11.45
C ARG A 5 -14.08 7.73 10.11
N THR A 6 -13.32 8.32 9.21
CA THR A 6 -13.10 7.80 7.85
C THR A 6 -11.64 7.40 7.66
N ILE A 7 -11.40 6.24 7.10
CA ILE A 7 -10.08 5.78 6.69
C ILE A 7 -10.03 5.45 5.20
N LEU A 8 -8.99 5.92 4.51
CA LEU A 8 -8.67 5.57 3.13
C LEU A 8 -7.53 4.56 3.09
N LEU A 9 -7.73 3.43 2.41
CA LEU A 9 -6.76 2.35 2.28
C LEU A 9 -6.23 2.27 0.84
N LEU A 10 -4.91 2.38 0.67
CA LEU A 10 -4.21 2.39 -0.61
C LEU A 10 -3.32 1.15 -0.76
N HIS A 11 -3.54 0.37 -1.80
CA HIS A 11 -2.84 -0.89 -2.05
C HIS A 11 -1.46 -0.71 -2.70
N GLY A 12 -0.64 -1.75 -2.68
CA GLY A 12 0.66 -1.81 -3.35
C GLY A 12 0.60 -2.35 -4.78
N VAL A 13 1.77 -2.51 -5.41
CA VAL A 13 1.92 -3.15 -6.73
C VAL A 13 1.39 -4.59 -6.68
N LEU A 14 0.88 -5.11 -7.79
CA LEU A 14 0.24 -6.43 -7.90
C LEU A 14 -0.97 -6.66 -6.99
N ALA A 15 -1.50 -5.60 -6.39
CA ALA A 15 -2.69 -5.65 -5.57
C ALA A 15 -3.84 -4.81 -6.18
N SER A 16 -4.95 -4.75 -5.52
CA SER A 16 -6.08 -3.86 -5.76
C SER A 16 -6.79 -3.58 -4.42
N ARG A 17 -7.85 -2.81 -4.45
CA ARG A 17 -8.70 -2.60 -3.26
C ARG A 17 -9.12 -3.89 -2.57
N LEU A 18 -9.15 -5.02 -3.27
CA LEU A 18 -9.53 -6.32 -2.72
C LEU A 18 -8.55 -6.86 -1.66
N THR A 19 -7.33 -6.32 -1.59
CA THR A 19 -6.36 -6.72 -0.56
C THR A 19 -6.84 -6.40 0.86
N TRP A 20 -7.69 -5.38 0.99
CA TRP A 20 -8.16 -4.83 2.26
C TRP A 20 -9.43 -5.49 2.80
N TRP A 21 -9.97 -6.51 2.12
CA TRP A 21 -11.28 -7.09 2.39
C TRP A 21 -11.55 -7.41 3.86
N ARG A 22 -10.53 -7.91 4.58
CA ARG A 22 -10.65 -8.28 5.98
C ARG A 22 -10.64 -7.04 6.89
N LEU A 23 -9.66 -6.17 6.70
CA LEU A 23 -9.56 -4.92 7.46
C LEU A 23 -10.73 -3.98 7.18
N GLU A 24 -11.25 -3.98 5.95
CA GLU A 24 -12.47 -3.23 5.62
C GLU A 24 -13.64 -3.69 6.51
N GLN A 25 -13.85 -5.00 6.65
CA GLN A 25 -14.89 -5.55 7.53
C GLN A 25 -14.62 -5.24 9.01
N ASP A 26 -13.40 -5.51 9.49
CA ASP A 26 -13.01 -5.31 10.89
C ASP A 26 -13.16 -3.83 11.31
N LEU A 27 -12.77 -2.89 10.46
CA LEU A 27 -12.90 -1.44 10.69
C LEU A 27 -14.36 -0.99 10.66
N GLN A 28 -15.18 -1.51 9.72
CA GLN A 28 -16.62 -1.20 9.65
C GLN A 28 -17.35 -1.69 10.89
N ASP A 29 -17.01 -2.87 11.41
CA ASP A 29 -17.57 -3.42 12.65
C ASP A 29 -17.21 -2.56 13.87
N LEU A 30 -16.10 -1.82 13.80
CA LEU A 30 -15.69 -0.82 14.81
C LEU A 30 -16.27 0.58 14.56
N GLY A 31 -17.15 0.74 13.57
CA GLY A 31 -17.84 2.00 13.29
C GLY A 31 -17.09 2.98 12.39
N TRP A 32 -16.01 2.55 11.73
CA TRP A 32 -15.30 3.38 10.76
C TRP A 32 -15.97 3.38 9.39
N GLN A 33 -15.94 4.52 8.72
CA GLN A 33 -16.23 4.59 7.29
C GLN A 33 -14.94 4.24 6.53
N VAL A 34 -14.92 3.09 5.85
CA VAL A 34 -13.76 2.64 5.10
C VAL A 34 -13.90 3.00 3.63
N ARG A 35 -12.87 3.59 3.07
CA ARG A 35 -12.73 3.88 1.64
C ARG A 35 -11.56 3.10 1.09
N THR A 36 -11.80 2.38 0.01
CA THR A 36 -10.78 1.62 -0.73
C THR A 36 -10.86 2.00 -2.20
N VAL A 37 -9.73 2.17 -2.86
CA VAL A 37 -9.65 2.52 -4.28
C VAL A 37 -8.67 1.63 -5.00
N ASP A 38 -8.83 1.50 -6.31
CA ASP A 38 -7.81 0.93 -7.18
C ASP A 38 -6.91 2.05 -7.69
N LEU A 39 -5.59 1.86 -7.64
CA LEU A 39 -4.61 2.78 -8.23
C LEU A 39 -4.59 2.62 -9.76
N LEU A 40 -4.19 3.67 -10.49
CA LEU A 40 -4.00 3.60 -11.94
C LEU A 40 -3.11 2.42 -12.33
N GLY A 41 -3.48 1.72 -13.39
CA GLY A 41 -2.81 0.49 -13.84
C GLY A 41 -3.30 -0.78 -13.14
N HIS A 42 -4.18 -0.68 -12.12
CA HIS A 42 -4.64 -1.83 -11.32
C HIS A 42 -6.17 -1.93 -11.28
N GLY A 43 -6.67 -3.14 -11.08
CA GLY A 43 -8.08 -3.44 -10.85
C GLY A 43 -9.03 -2.74 -11.82
N SER A 44 -10.02 -2.03 -11.31
CA SER A 44 -11.00 -1.26 -12.11
C SER A 44 -10.39 -0.02 -12.80
N ARG A 45 -9.15 0.37 -12.43
CA ARG A 45 -8.42 1.50 -12.98
C ARG A 45 -7.27 1.09 -13.92
N ASN A 46 -7.23 -0.16 -14.36
CA ASN A 46 -6.15 -0.70 -15.19
C ASN A 46 -5.94 0.07 -16.50
N ALA A 47 -7.01 0.51 -17.17
CA ALA A 47 -6.97 1.27 -18.42
C ALA A 47 -7.15 2.78 -18.25
N ALA A 48 -7.27 3.28 -17.03
CA ALA A 48 -7.53 4.70 -16.74
C ALA A 48 -6.24 5.53 -16.67
N GLY A 49 -6.34 6.83 -16.94
CA GLY A 49 -5.23 7.79 -16.82
C GLY A 49 -4.25 7.78 -18.01
N PRO A 50 -3.14 8.52 -17.90
CA PRO A 50 -2.14 8.65 -18.95
C PRO A 50 -1.34 7.35 -19.16
N THR A 51 -0.68 7.22 -20.31
CA THR A 51 0.15 6.06 -20.64
C THR A 51 1.42 6.01 -19.78
N ASP A 52 2.06 7.16 -19.61
CA ASP A 52 3.25 7.32 -18.77
C ASP A 52 2.79 7.89 -17.42
N LEU A 53 2.81 7.03 -16.39
CA LEU A 53 2.36 7.36 -15.05
C LEU A 53 3.47 8.02 -14.23
N THR A 54 3.08 8.97 -13.39
CA THR A 54 3.88 9.50 -12.28
C THR A 54 3.22 9.15 -10.94
N VAL A 55 3.93 9.33 -9.83
CA VAL A 55 3.33 9.18 -8.51
C VAL A 55 2.25 10.23 -8.27
N GLU A 56 2.45 11.45 -8.79
CA GLU A 56 1.45 12.51 -8.74
C GLU A 56 0.18 12.17 -9.52
N ASP A 57 0.28 11.46 -10.65
CA ASP A 57 -0.91 10.99 -11.39
C ASP A 57 -1.71 9.99 -10.55
N LEU A 58 -1.03 9.06 -9.87
CA LEU A 58 -1.66 8.14 -8.94
C LEU A 58 -2.36 8.89 -7.80
N ALA A 59 -1.67 9.85 -7.18
CA ALA A 59 -2.21 10.66 -6.09
C ALA A 59 -3.42 11.50 -6.53
N ARG A 60 -3.34 12.18 -7.67
CA ARG A 60 -4.45 12.98 -8.23
C ARG A 60 -5.65 12.13 -8.61
N ASP A 61 -5.43 10.92 -9.11
CA ASP A 61 -6.52 9.99 -9.43
C ASP A 61 -7.23 9.53 -8.14
N VAL A 62 -6.49 9.22 -7.07
CA VAL A 62 -7.06 8.92 -5.75
C VAL A 62 -7.90 10.09 -5.23
N LEU A 63 -7.37 11.32 -5.27
CA LEU A 63 -8.09 12.52 -4.88
C LEU A 63 -9.38 12.75 -5.69
N SER A 64 -9.39 12.34 -6.96
CA SER A 64 -10.60 12.43 -7.80
C SER A 64 -11.65 11.38 -7.45
N GLN A 65 -11.24 10.20 -6.98
CA GLN A 65 -12.13 9.12 -6.55
C GLN A 65 -12.72 9.41 -5.16
N ILE A 66 -11.93 10.00 -4.26
CA ILE A 66 -12.31 10.33 -2.88
C ILE A 66 -12.06 11.84 -2.67
N PRO A 67 -12.96 12.69 -3.16
CA PRO A 67 -12.84 14.13 -2.99
C PRO A 67 -13.24 14.54 -1.57
N GLY A 68 -12.33 15.11 -0.84
CA GLY A 68 -12.56 15.61 0.51
C GLY A 68 -11.73 14.89 1.56
N PRO A 69 -11.59 15.53 2.74
CA PRO A 69 -10.73 15.03 3.78
C PRO A 69 -11.24 13.71 4.37
N VAL A 70 -10.28 12.94 4.89
CA VAL A 70 -10.51 11.73 5.68
C VAL A 70 -9.72 11.84 6.98
N ASP A 71 -10.03 11.06 8.02
CA ASP A 71 -9.27 11.13 9.27
C ASP A 71 -7.89 10.46 9.13
N VAL A 72 -7.84 9.33 8.43
CA VAL A 72 -6.60 8.56 8.25
C VAL A 72 -6.44 8.12 6.80
N VAL A 73 -5.22 8.23 6.27
CA VAL A 73 -4.81 7.52 5.04
C VAL A 73 -3.82 6.44 5.43
N ALA A 74 -4.09 5.19 5.07
CA ALA A 74 -3.16 4.09 5.26
C ALA A 74 -2.77 3.48 3.91
N GLY A 75 -1.47 3.42 3.62
CA GLY A 75 -0.93 2.88 2.39
C GLY A 75 0.00 1.70 2.63
N HIS A 76 -0.09 0.68 1.78
CA HIS A 76 0.82 -0.44 1.74
C HIS A 76 1.78 -0.30 0.56
N SER A 77 3.08 -0.50 0.78
CA SER A 77 4.09 -0.49 -0.28
C SER A 77 3.99 0.77 -1.16
N LEU A 78 3.76 0.66 -2.47
CA LEU A 78 3.50 1.80 -3.37
C LEU A 78 2.38 2.72 -2.85
N GLY A 79 1.33 2.16 -2.23
CA GLY A 79 0.26 2.94 -1.61
C GLY A 79 0.75 3.88 -0.52
N SER A 80 1.84 3.54 0.19
CA SER A 80 2.49 4.44 1.17
C SER A 80 3.09 5.67 0.49
N VAL A 81 3.76 5.48 -0.64
CA VAL A 81 4.34 6.58 -1.44
C VAL A 81 3.24 7.49 -1.97
N VAL A 82 2.15 6.88 -2.46
CA VAL A 82 0.97 7.64 -2.94
C VAL A 82 0.32 8.42 -1.80
N ALA A 83 0.16 7.82 -0.60
CA ALA A 83 -0.38 8.50 0.58
C ALA A 83 0.42 9.74 0.95
N LEU A 84 1.74 9.62 1.04
CA LEU A 84 2.63 10.75 1.33
C LEU A 84 2.59 11.82 0.22
N THR A 85 2.50 11.40 -1.04
CA THR A 85 2.39 12.33 -2.18
C THR A 85 1.06 13.10 -2.16
N ILE A 86 -0.04 12.48 -1.75
CA ILE A 86 -1.33 13.16 -1.55
C ILE A 86 -1.16 14.33 -0.58
N LEU A 87 -0.47 14.13 0.55
CA LEU A 87 -0.25 15.18 1.55
C LEU A 87 0.70 16.29 1.05
N GLY A 88 1.62 15.97 0.13
CA GLY A 88 2.40 16.98 -0.58
C GLY A 88 1.57 17.85 -1.52
N LEU A 89 0.49 17.30 -2.09
CA LEU A 89 -0.42 18.02 -2.99
C LEU A 89 -1.55 18.75 -2.24
N VAL A 90 -2.08 18.14 -1.18
CA VAL A 90 -3.21 18.62 -0.37
C VAL A 90 -2.87 18.41 1.10
N PRO A 91 -2.18 19.37 1.75
CA PRO A 91 -1.62 19.20 3.10
C PRO A 91 -2.63 18.91 4.22
N ASP A 92 -3.88 19.27 4.03
CA ASP A 92 -5.01 19.11 4.95
C ASP A 92 -5.99 18.00 4.53
N TYR A 93 -5.53 17.08 3.67
CA TYR A 93 -6.38 15.98 3.18
C TYR A 93 -6.72 14.95 4.25
N CYS A 94 -5.84 14.73 5.21
CA CYS A 94 -6.12 13.88 6.37
C CYS A 94 -5.40 14.37 7.62
N ASP A 95 -5.82 13.86 8.77
CA ASP A 95 -5.19 14.18 10.05
C ASP A 95 -3.92 13.36 10.30
N ARG A 96 -3.83 12.14 9.73
CA ARG A 96 -2.76 11.15 10.00
C ARG A 96 -2.50 10.25 8.81
N VAL A 97 -1.24 9.83 8.66
CA VAL A 97 -0.83 8.85 7.64
C VAL A 97 -0.20 7.62 8.28
N VAL A 98 -0.63 6.44 7.86
CA VAL A 98 0.02 5.17 8.18
C VAL A 98 0.68 4.62 6.93
N ILE A 99 1.98 4.33 7.01
CA ILE A 99 2.75 3.71 5.94
C ILE A 99 3.10 2.27 6.33
N GLU A 100 2.67 1.32 5.53
CA GLU A 100 2.95 -0.10 5.72
C GLU A 100 4.01 -0.55 4.73
N ASP A 101 5.17 -0.89 5.27
CA ASP A 101 6.34 -1.43 4.58
C ASP A 101 6.63 -0.73 3.23
N PRO A 102 6.80 0.60 3.25
CA PRO A 102 7.01 1.39 2.04
C PRO A 102 8.29 0.95 1.32
N PRO A 103 8.34 1.02 -0.03
CA PRO A 103 9.61 0.80 -0.73
C PRO A 103 10.57 1.94 -0.41
N ALA A 104 11.83 1.58 -0.15
CA ALA A 104 12.90 2.52 0.17
C ALA A 104 13.14 3.54 -0.97
N ILE A 105 14.33 4.06 -1.07
CA ILE A 105 14.74 4.99 -2.13
C ILE A 105 14.73 4.28 -3.49
N SER A 106 14.24 4.96 -4.51
CA SER A 106 14.42 4.60 -5.91
C SER A 106 15.29 5.64 -6.62
N ASP A 107 16.59 5.70 -6.28
CA ASP A 107 17.58 6.57 -6.99
C ASP A 107 17.98 5.99 -8.34
N THR A 108 17.89 4.67 -8.45
CA THR A 108 18.11 3.94 -9.70
C THR A 108 16.77 3.38 -10.21
N PRO A 109 16.65 3.12 -11.52
CA PRO A 109 15.54 2.31 -12.01
C PRO A 109 15.44 1.05 -11.17
N MET A 110 14.21 0.69 -10.78
CA MET A 110 13.98 -0.57 -10.09
C MET A 110 14.74 -1.65 -10.85
N GLU A 111 15.52 -2.46 -10.13
CA GLU A 111 16.44 -3.41 -10.75
C GLU A 111 15.71 -4.23 -11.81
N HIS A 112 16.40 -4.47 -12.93
CA HIS A 112 15.81 -5.16 -14.08
C HIS A 112 15.15 -6.49 -13.70
N ASP A 113 15.72 -7.16 -12.71
CA ASP A 113 15.25 -8.45 -12.20
C ASP A 113 13.89 -8.35 -11.49
N ILE A 114 13.67 -7.34 -10.64
CA ILE A 114 12.38 -7.14 -9.94
C ILE A 114 11.25 -6.89 -10.94
N VAL A 115 11.53 -6.11 -11.97
CA VAL A 115 10.53 -5.82 -13.01
C VAL A 115 10.26 -7.04 -13.88
N ALA A 116 11.31 -7.81 -14.23
CA ALA A 116 11.18 -9.06 -14.96
C ALA A 116 10.37 -10.11 -14.17
N ASP A 117 10.60 -10.21 -12.86
CA ASP A 117 9.86 -11.08 -11.96
C ASP A 117 8.37 -10.71 -11.88
N LEU A 118 8.05 -9.42 -11.95
CA LEU A 118 6.66 -8.94 -11.98
C LEU A 118 5.96 -9.35 -13.28
N GLU A 119 6.61 -9.15 -14.43
CA GLU A 119 6.09 -9.56 -15.74
C GLU A 119 5.86 -11.08 -15.79
N GLU A 120 6.83 -11.86 -15.28
CA GLU A 120 6.76 -13.32 -15.21
C GLU A 120 5.63 -13.78 -14.29
N THR A 121 5.51 -13.18 -13.10
CA THR A 121 4.44 -13.47 -12.13
C THR A 121 3.05 -13.29 -12.75
N VAL A 122 2.84 -12.20 -13.47
CA VAL A 122 1.55 -11.94 -14.14
C VAL A 122 1.34 -12.92 -15.28
N ARG A 123 2.37 -13.23 -16.08
CA ARG A 123 2.31 -14.17 -17.19
C ARG A 123 1.97 -15.59 -16.69
N ALA A 124 2.65 -16.06 -15.67
CA ALA A 124 2.41 -17.36 -15.05
C ALA A 124 0.97 -17.46 -14.48
N THR A 125 0.51 -16.40 -13.79
CA THR A 125 -0.86 -16.34 -13.28
C THR A 125 -1.90 -16.41 -14.41
N ARG A 126 -1.68 -15.72 -15.52
CA ARG A 126 -2.58 -15.76 -16.68
C ARG A 126 -2.61 -17.13 -17.36
N ALA A 127 -1.48 -17.86 -17.35
CA ALA A 127 -1.39 -19.20 -17.91
C ALA A 127 -2.07 -20.27 -17.02
N ASP A 128 -1.91 -20.17 -15.70
CA ASP A 128 -2.51 -21.09 -14.73
C ASP A 128 -2.97 -20.36 -13.45
N PRO A 129 -4.17 -19.77 -13.45
CA PRO A 129 -4.71 -19.10 -12.27
C PRO A 129 -4.93 -20.05 -11.08
N ALA A 130 -5.30 -21.32 -11.36
CA ALA A 130 -5.58 -22.28 -10.29
C ALA A 130 -4.30 -22.77 -9.62
N GLY A 131 -3.27 -23.09 -10.41
CA GLY A 131 -1.95 -23.46 -9.88
C GLY A 131 -1.30 -22.28 -9.13
N THR A 132 -1.42 -21.06 -9.65
CA THR A 132 -0.93 -19.86 -8.94
C THR A 132 -1.60 -19.71 -7.57
N ARG A 133 -2.93 -19.90 -7.48
CA ARG A 133 -3.62 -19.82 -6.20
C ARG A 133 -3.13 -20.86 -5.21
N GLN A 134 -2.91 -22.09 -5.68
CA GLN A 134 -2.39 -23.16 -4.84
C GLN A 134 -0.98 -22.84 -4.33
N ALA A 135 -0.08 -22.40 -5.21
CA ALA A 135 1.28 -22.00 -4.84
C ALA A 135 1.28 -20.86 -3.80
N LEU A 136 0.43 -19.85 -3.98
CA LEU A 136 0.29 -18.75 -3.02
C LEU A 136 -0.12 -19.22 -1.62
N LEU A 137 -0.99 -20.21 -1.51
CA LEU A 137 -1.39 -20.79 -0.21
C LEU A 137 -0.27 -21.62 0.43
N GLU A 138 0.54 -22.29 -0.38
CA GLU A 138 1.70 -23.08 0.10
C GLU A 138 2.82 -22.14 0.57
N GLU A 139 3.11 -21.10 -0.17
CA GLU A 139 4.14 -20.10 0.15
C GLU A 139 3.75 -19.20 1.34
N ASN A 140 2.45 -18.96 1.53
CA ASN A 140 1.91 -18.08 2.57
C ASN A 140 0.90 -18.82 3.46
N PRO A 141 1.35 -19.71 4.35
CA PRO A 141 0.45 -20.59 5.12
C PRO A 141 -0.50 -19.87 6.08
N VAL A 142 -0.26 -18.57 6.33
CA VAL A 142 -1.14 -17.72 7.16
C VAL A 142 -2.24 -17.01 6.35
N TRP A 143 -2.16 -17.06 5.01
CA TRP A 143 -3.17 -16.46 4.15
C TRP A 143 -4.43 -17.32 4.11
N SER A 144 -5.58 -16.68 4.02
CA SER A 144 -6.83 -17.36 3.72
C SER A 144 -6.95 -17.67 2.22
N TYR A 145 -7.87 -18.58 1.89
CA TYR A 145 -8.21 -18.83 0.48
C TYR A 145 -8.63 -17.55 -0.25
N ARG A 146 -9.34 -16.65 0.44
CA ARG A 146 -9.76 -15.35 -0.13
C ARG A 146 -8.58 -14.44 -0.43
N ASP A 147 -7.53 -14.45 0.38
CA ASP A 147 -6.32 -13.67 0.11
C ASP A 147 -5.62 -14.15 -1.17
N ALA A 148 -5.48 -15.46 -1.34
CA ALA A 148 -4.89 -16.06 -2.54
C ALA A 148 -5.76 -15.80 -3.78
N GLU A 149 -7.09 -15.95 -3.67
CA GLU A 149 -8.04 -15.67 -4.76
C GLU A 149 -8.00 -14.19 -5.17
N ASN A 150 -7.99 -13.26 -4.21
CA ASN A 150 -7.85 -11.84 -4.48
C ASN A 150 -6.51 -11.53 -5.15
N SER A 151 -5.41 -12.18 -4.75
CA SER A 151 -4.10 -12.01 -5.38
C SER A 151 -4.11 -12.47 -6.85
N VAL A 152 -4.73 -13.60 -7.15
CA VAL A 152 -4.91 -14.06 -8.53
C VAL A 152 -5.74 -13.05 -9.32
N THR A 153 -6.89 -12.62 -8.78
CA THR A 153 -7.76 -11.62 -9.43
C THR A 153 -7.00 -10.32 -9.73
N ASN A 154 -6.18 -9.83 -8.80
CA ASN A 154 -5.38 -8.63 -8.96
C ASN A 154 -4.37 -8.78 -10.11
N ARG A 155 -3.65 -9.91 -10.17
CA ARG A 155 -2.68 -10.21 -11.22
C ARG A 155 -3.34 -10.37 -12.61
N LEU A 156 -4.58 -10.85 -12.66
CA LEU A 156 -5.34 -10.95 -13.92
C LEU A 156 -5.83 -9.59 -14.42
N SER A 157 -6.09 -8.64 -13.51
CA SER A 157 -6.68 -7.33 -13.81
C SER A 157 -5.66 -6.19 -13.93
N ILE A 158 -4.37 -6.44 -13.76
CA ILE A 158 -3.32 -5.41 -13.87
C ILE A 158 -2.97 -5.11 -15.35
N ASP A 159 -2.75 -3.84 -15.67
CA ASP A 159 -2.02 -3.41 -16.86
C ASP A 159 -0.51 -3.50 -16.60
N VAL A 160 0.04 -4.69 -16.79
CA VAL A 160 1.43 -4.98 -16.46
C VAL A 160 2.43 -4.12 -17.23
N GLU A 161 2.16 -3.83 -18.51
CA GLU A 161 3.07 -3.03 -19.35
C GLU A 161 3.18 -1.59 -18.82
N ARG A 162 2.05 -1.01 -18.45
CA ARG A 162 1.99 0.34 -17.87
C ARG A 162 2.66 0.39 -16.50
N VAL A 163 2.37 -0.57 -15.61
CA VAL A 163 2.96 -0.62 -14.27
C VAL A 163 4.47 -0.85 -14.35
N VAL A 164 4.94 -1.72 -15.22
CA VAL A 164 6.36 -1.94 -15.47
C VAL A 164 7.04 -0.67 -15.98
N ARG A 165 6.44 0.02 -16.95
CA ARG A 165 6.95 1.29 -17.46
C ARG A 165 7.07 2.33 -16.35
N PHE A 166 6.02 2.48 -15.53
CA PHE A 166 6.01 3.34 -14.37
C PHE A 166 7.17 3.01 -13.41
N LEU A 167 7.32 1.75 -12.99
CA LEU A 167 8.38 1.33 -12.06
C LEU A 167 9.80 1.55 -12.60
N ARG A 168 9.98 1.47 -13.92
CA ARG A 168 11.28 1.76 -14.57
C ARG A 168 11.64 3.25 -14.60
N THR A 169 10.66 4.12 -14.54
CA THR A 169 10.86 5.56 -14.74
C THR A 169 10.68 6.40 -13.48
N VAL A 170 9.82 5.94 -12.57
CA VAL A 170 9.49 6.68 -11.35
C VAL A 170 10.67 6.72 -10.37
N ARG A 171 10.72 7.83 -9.61
CA ARG A 171 11.69 8.02 -8.52
C ARG A 171 10.96 8.57 -7.32
N TRP A 172 11.37 8.15 -6.15
CA TRP A 172 10.96 8.69 -4.84
C TRP A 172 12.06 8.45 -3.81
N ASP A 173 12.02 9.25 -2.77
CA ASP A 173 12.76 9.04 -1.53
C ASP A 173 11.73 9.02 -0.39
N VAL A 174 11.50 7.85 0.19
CA VAL A 174 10.48 7.71 1.24
C VAL A 174 10.85 8.49 2.50
N GLN A 175 12.15 8.63 2.81
CA GLN A 175 12.60 9.45 3.93
C GLN A 175 12.24 10.91 3.70
N GLU A 176 12.57 11.47 2.54
CA GLU A 176 12.25 12.85 2.19
C GLU A 176 10.74 13.10 2.21
N LEU A 177 9.94 12.15 1.71
CA LEU A 177 8.48 12.24 1.74
C LEU A 177 7.93 12.25 3.17
N VAL A 178 8.49 11.43 4.07
CA VAL A 178 8.12 11.40 5.50
C VAL A 178 8.51 12.70 6.19
N GLU A 179 9.75 13.19 5.97
CA GLU A 179 10.24 14.44 6.58
C GLU A 179 9.40 15.67 6.17
N ARG A 180 8.86 15.66 4.96
CA ARG A 180 8.02 16.75 4.43
C ARG A 180 6.53 16.57 4.70
N CYS A 181 6.12 15.45 5.27
CA CYS A 181 4.71 15.19 5.52
C CYS A 181 4.18 16.17 6.59
N PRO A 182 3.10 16.95 6.28
CA PRO A 182 2.62 18.00 7.18
C PRO A 182 1.83 17.46 8.38
N VAL A 183 1.53 16.17 8.42
CA VAL A 183 0.75 15.51 9.48
C VAL A 183 1.55 14.38 10.11
N PRO A 184 1.19 13.89 11.31
CA PRO A 184 1.84 12.75 11.92
C PRO A 184 1.84 11.52 11.02
N VAL A 185 3.00 10.85 10.94
CA VAL A 185 3.22 9.62 10.17
C VAL A 185 3.51 8.47 11.12
N SER A 186 2.91 7.32 10.87
CA SER A 186 3.19 6.07 11.57
C SER A 186 3.70 5.01 10.61
N LEU A 187 4.70 4.23 11.04
CA LEU A 187 5.33 3.16 10.27
C LEU A 187 4.99 1.78 10.83
N LEU A 188 4.51 0.91 9.94
CA LEU A 188 4.46 -0.53 10.13
C LEU A 188 5.55 -1.15 9.23
N ALA A 189 6.57 -1.76 9.80
CA ALA A 189 7.67 -2.37 9.06
C ALA A 189 7.69 -3.90 9.26
N ALA A 190 7.83 -4.64 8.17
CA ALA A 190 7.97 -6.10 8.19
C ALA A 190 9.41 -6.50 8.55
N THR A 191 9.56 -7.68 9.19
CA THR A 191 10.88 -8.26 9.46
C THR A 191 11.39 -9.15 8.33
N GLN A 192 10.49 -9.66 7.48
CA GLN A 192 10.82 -10.61 6.42
C GLN A 192 10.37 -10.07 5.06
N GLY A 193 11.24 -10.15 4.06
CA GLY A 193 10.90 -9.69 2.70
C GLY A 193 10.50 -8.21 2.59
N SER A 194 10.93 -7.38 3.55
CA SER A 194 10.62 -5.96 3.59
C SER A 194 11.21 -5.23 2.40
N THR A 195 10.41 -4.35 1.79
CA THR A 195 10.86 -3.41 0.76
C THR A 195 11.54 -2.18 1.35
N LEU A 196 11.37 -1.95 2.66
CA LEU A 196 12.09 -0.95 3.44
C LEU A 196 13.32 -1.58 4.08
N GLY A 197 14.33 -1.89 3.26
CA GLY A 197 15.61 -2.46 3.73
C GLY A 197 16.48 -1.44 4.47
N GLU A 198 17.54 -1.94 5.16
CA GLU A 198 18.58 -1.06 5.72
C GLU A 198 19.49 -0.50 4.60
N PRO A 199 20.00 0.75 4.71
CA PRO A 199 19.87 1.67 5.86
C PRO A 199 18.60 2.55 5.87
N ALA A 200 17.76 2.48 4.83
CA ALA A 200 16.61 3.38 4.69
C ALA A 200 15.61 3.24 5.85
N ARG A 201 15.39 2.00 6.35
CA ARG A 201 14.53 1.77 7.51
C ARG A 201 15.01 2.53 8.74
N SER A 202 16.31 2.44 9.06
CA SER A 202 16.90 3.17 10.18
C SER A 202 16.74 4.69 10.03
N ALA A 203 16.87 5.21 8.81
CA ALA A 203 16.70 6.63 8.54
C ALA A 203 15.24 7.08 8.75
N VAL A 204 14.26 6.37 8.21
CA VAL A 204 12.84 6.66 8.42
C VAL A 204 12.45 6.54 9.90
N VAL A 205 12.88 5.46 10.57
CA VAL A 205 12.60 5.23 11.99
C VAL A 205 13.16 6.32 12.86
N SER A 206 14.37 6.84 12.57
CA SER A 206 15.00 7.91 13.36
C SER A 206 14.26 9.25 13.26
N GLY A 207 13.48 9.46 12.23
CA GLY A 207 12.66 10.65 12.04
C GLY A 207 11.27 10.58 12.68
N LEU A 208 10.87 9.42 13.21
CA LEU A 208 9.55 9.20 13.78
C LEU A 208 9.61 8.98 15.30
N PRO A 209 8.56 9.38 16.06
CA PRO A 209 8.41 8.97 17.46
C PRO A 209 8.40 7.45 17.58
N ALA A 210 9.09 6.90 18.59
CA ALA A 210 9.13 5.44 18.79
C ALA A 210 7.74 4.81 19.03
N SER A 211 6.79 5.59 19.53
CA SER A 211 5.39 5.19 19.68
C SER A 211 4.69 4.94 18.35
N ASP A 212 5.16 5.58 17.28
CA ASP A 212 4.53 5.58 15.96
C ASP A 212 5.20 4.60 15.00
N VAL A 213 6.12 3.79 15.52
CA VAL A 213 6.81 2.74 14.77
C VAL A 213 6.46 1.38 15.34
N ALA A 214 6.05 0.46 14.49
CA ALA A 214 5.90 -0.96 14.83
C ALA A 214 6.67 -1.83 13.83
N VAL A 215 7.61 -2.62 14.35
CA VAL A 215 8.30 -3.66 13.59
C VAL A 215 7.60 -4.98 13.87
N ILE A 216 7.02 -5.58 12.85
CA ILE A 216 6.13 -6.75 12.98
C ILE A 216 6.77 -7.97 12.36
N ASP A 217 6.77 -9.08 13.09
CA ASP A 217 7.21 -10.38 12.57
C ASP A 217 6.20 -10.91 11.55
N SER A 218 6.44 -10.52 10.32
CA SER A 218 5.62 -10.85 9.15
C SER A 218 6.43 -10.65 7.87
N GLY A 219 5.88 -11.13 6.76
CA GLY A 219 6.30 -10.75 5.42
C GLY A 219 5.79 -9.35 5.04
N HIS A 220 6.07 -8.97 3.80
CA HIS A 220 5.76 -7.65 3.23
C HIS A 220 4.28 -7.23 3.34
N THR A 221 3.34 -8.16 3.41
CA THR A 221 1.90 -7.88 3.46
C THR A 221 1.34 -8.00 4.88
N ILE A 222 1.74 -7.09 5.78
CA ILE A 222 1.39 -7.12 7.22
C ILE A 222 -0.13 -7.17 7.42
N HIS A 223 -0.88 -6.40 6.64
CA HIS A 223 -2.34 -6.35 6.69
C HIS A 223 -3.04 -7.69 6.42
N ARG A 224 -2.38 -8.61 5.69
CA ARG A 224 -2.89 -9.97 5.44
C ARG A 224 -2.38 -10.97 6.48
N GLU A 225 -1.11 -10.87 6.84
CA GLU A 225 -0.43 -11.86 7.68
C GLU A 225 -0.68 -11.64 9.17
N ARG A 226 -0.81 -10.39 9.58
CA ARG A 226 -1.00 -9.97 10.98
C ARG A 226 -2.09 -8.88 11.11
N PRO A 227 -3.32 -9.13 10.57
CA PRO A 227 -4.36 -8.10 10.53
C PRO A 227 -4.72 -7.53 11.90
N GLY A 228 -4.70 -8.37 12.95
CA GLY A 228 -4.96 -7.90 14.33
C GLY A 228 -3.89 -6.94 14.87
N LEU A 229 -2.60 -7.17 14.56
CA LEU A 229 -1.52 -6.27 14.94
C LEU A 229 -1.58 -4.97 14.14
N TRP A 230 -1.86 -5.06 12.85
CA TRP A 230 -2.09 -3.91 11.98
C TRP A 230 -3.21 -3.03 12.52
N LEU A 231 -4.38 -3.63 12.76
CA LEU A 231 -5.56 -2.93 13.26
C LEU A 231 -5.29 -2.26 14.62
N HIS A 232 -4.70 -3.00 15.56
CA HIS A 232 -4.34 -2.46 16.88
C HIS A 232 -3.45 -1.22 16.77
N HIS A 233 -2.42 -1.28 15.92
CA HIS A 233 -1.48 -0.17 15.74
C HIS A 233 -2.17 1.05 15.13
N VAL A 234 -2.94 0.86 14.07
CA VAL A 234 -3.65 1.94 13.37
C VAL A 234 -4.68 2.62 14.26
N LEU A 235 -5.48 1.85 15.00
CA LEU A 235 -6.48 2.41 15.92
C LEU A 235 -5.82 3.22 17.04
N ARG A 236 -4.76 2.68 17.65
CA ARG A 236 -3.99 3.38 18.67
C ARG A 236 -3.42 4.70 18.13
N PHE A 237 -2.81 4.67 16.95
CA PHE A 237 -2.24 5.86 16.33
C PHE A 237 -3.33 6.89 15.97
N ALA A 238 -4.49 6.46 15.51
CA ALA A 238 -5.61 7.35 15.20
C ALA A 238 -6.20 8.05 16.46
N GLU A 239 -6.00 7.50 17.65
CA GLU A 239 -6.50 8.06 18.93
C GLU A 239 -5.51 8.97 19.63
N THR A 240 -4.25 9.00 19.22
CA THR A 240 -3.23 9.87 19.83
C THR A 240 -3.58 11.34 19.55
N THR A 241 -3.66 12.15 20.60
CA THR A 241 -3.99 13.59 20.54
C THR A 241 -2.76 14.42 20.19
#